data_76c5bf139ee6a9cc4a33d419c385e64a
#
_entry.id   76c5bf139ee6a9cc4a33d419c385e64a
#
_cell.length_a   1.000
_cell.length_b   1.000
_cell.length_c   1.000
_cell.angle_alpha   90.00
_cell.angle_beta   90.00
_cell.angle_gamma   90.00
#
_symmetry.space_group_name_H-M   'P 1'
#
loop_
_entity.id
_entity.type
_entity.pdbx_description
1 polymer ?
#
loop_
_entity_poly.entity_id
_entity_poly.type
_entity_poly.pdbx_seq_one_letter_code
_entity_poly.pdbx_strand_id
1 'polypeptide(L)'
;MNVIILAAGQGKRLTTLTKNKPKCMVNLFGKTLLEWQISVFKKCGISDITIVTGYRHELIDFNGLTFFQNKNFETTNMVESLFCASEKLNKSTIVCYGDIIFEGKVLNCLIQSKSDFSIVVDKQWKKYWEMRFDDPLTDAESLKIDNDGNIISIGQKVQKINEIEGQYIGLMKFQNSGIEKLKQFYEKTKNQSKNKPNPLNPHVSFNQSYMTDFLQGLINEGCKLEAVQIKNGWLELDSIDDYNKYTELFSKKTISEFIDLDV
;
A
#
# COMPACT_ATOMS: atom_id res chain seq x y z
N MET A 1 6.81 17.72 1.41
CA MET A 1 6.25 16.35 1.43
C MET A 1 6.29 15.85 0.01
N ASN A 2 6.69 14.61 -0.18
CA ASN A 2 6.67 13.92 -1.47
C ASN A 2 5.93 12.59 -1.34
N VAL A 3 5.66 11.93 -2.45
CA VAL A 3 5.07 10.58 -2.48
C VAL A 3 5.89 9.64 -3.34
N ILE A 4 5.97 8.37 -2.91
CA ILE A 4 6.52 7.26 -3.68
C ILE A 4 5.37 6.26 -3.92
N ILE A 5 5.02 6.03 -5.18
CA ILE A 5 4.01 5.05 -5.59
C ILE A 5 4.73 3.76 -6.01
N LEU A 6 4.39 2.64 -5.37
CA LEU A 6 4.96 1.33 -5.66
C LEU A 6 4.14 0.63 -6.77
N ALA A 7 4.58 0.77 -8.00
CA ALA A 7 3.86 0.34 -9.21
C ALA A 7 4.65 -0.71 -10.04
N ALA A 8 5.53 -1.50 -9.39
CA ALA A 8 6.37 -2.47 -10.08
C ALA A 8 5.66 -3.78 -10.47
N GLY A 9 4.50 -4.06 -9.87
CA GLY A 9 3.81 -5.34 -10.00
C GLY A 9 3.09 -5.56 -11.32
N GLN A 10 3.10 -6.82 -11.80
CA GLN A 10 2.34 -7.23 -12.98
C GLN A 10 0.84 -7.33 -12.69
N GLY A 11 0.42 -7.79 -11.50
CA GLY A 11 -0.98 -8.07 -11.18
C GLY A 11 -1.51 -9.32 -11.88
N LYS A 12 -0.83 -10.45 -11.72
CA LYS A 12 -1.17 -11.74 -12.40
C LYS A 12 -2.61 -12.19 -12.17
N ARG A 13 -3.21 -11.88 -11.02
CA ARG A 13 -4.61 -12.22 -10.68
C ARG A 13 -5.66 -11.44 -11.50
N LEU A 14 -5.25 -10.36 -12.17
CA LEU A 14 -6.09 -9.60 -13.10
C LEU A 14 -6.09 -10.18 -14.54
N THR A 15 -5.36 -11.28 -14.75
CA THR A 15 -5.37 -12.09 -15.97
C THR A 15 -5.25 -11.27 -17.28
N THR A 16 -6.34 -11.20 -18.08
CA THR A 16 -6.36 -10.50 -19.36
C THR A 16 -6.16 -9.00 -19.26
N LEU A 17 -6.54 -8.37 -18.14
CA LEU A 17 -6.43 -6.92 -17.94
C LEU A 17 -4.97 -6.46 -17.80
N THR A 18 -4.06 -7.36 -17.38
CA THR A 18 -2.65 -7.05 -17.14
C THR A 18 -1.68 -7.82 -18.04
N LYS A 19 -2.19 -8.55 -19.06
CA LYS A 19 -1.35 -9.31 -19.99
C LYS A 19 -0.31 -8.43 -20.68
N ASN A 20 -0.71 -7.23 -21.08
CA ASN A 20 0.11 -6.32 -21.89
C ASN A 20 0.36 -4.96 -21.24
N LYS A 21 -0.02 -4.76 -19.97
CA LYS A 21 0.17 -3.50 -19.23
C LYS A 21 0.32 -3.76 -17.74
N PRO A 22 1.02 -2.88 -16.99
CA PRO A 22 1.18 -3.05 -15.56
C PRO A 22 -0.14 -2.82 -14.82
N LYS A 23 -0.27 -3.38 -13.62
CA LYS A 23 -1.47 -3.33 -12.77
C LYS A 23 -1.99 -1.90 -12.57
N CYS A 24 -1.10 -0.96 -12.28
CA CYS A 24 -1.43 0.45 -12.06
C CYS A 24 -2.03 1.16 -13.30
N MET A 25 -1.87 0.59 -14.50
CA MET A 25 -2.43 1.10 -15.76
C MET A 25 -3.76 0.41 -16.15
N VAL A 26 -4.34 -0.39 -15.27
CA VAL A 26 -5.70 -0.90 -15.47
C VAL A 26 -6.69 0.24 -15.31
N ASN A 27 -7.61 0.36 -16.30
CA ASN A 27 -8.68 1.37 -16.23
C ASN A 27 -9.77 0.88 -15.29
N LEU A 28 -10.15 1.73 -14.34
CA LEU A 28 -11.27 1.53 -13.44
C LEU A 28 -12.06 2.85 -13.36
N PHE A 29 -13.36 2.82 -13.66
CA PHE A 29 -14.23 4.01 -13.63
C PHE A 29 -13.73 5.17 -14.51
N GLY A 30 -13.24 4.87 -15.73
CA GLY A 30 -12.84 5.86 -16.72
C GLY A 30 -11.39 6.36 -16.65
N LYS A 31 -10.64 6.03 -15.59
CA LYS A 31 -9.23 6.39 -15.43
C LYS A 31 -8.41 5.18 -15.02
N THR A 32 -7.10 5.19 -15.29
CA THR A 32 -6.19 4.19 -14.73
C THR A 32 -6.06 4.37 -13.21
N LEU A 33 -5.69 3.31 -12.48
CA LEU A 33 -5.45 3.40 -11.03
C LEU A 33 -4.43 4.50 -10.72
N LEU A 34 -3.39 4.59 -11.54
CA LEU A 34 -2.34 5.59 -11.37
C LEU A 34 -2.83 7.03 -11.61
N GLU A 35 -3.70 7.24 -12.61
CA GLU A 35 -4.32 8.55 -12.84
C GLU A 35 -5.21 8.99 -11.67
N TRP A 36 -5.97 8.06 -11.08
CA TRP A 36 -6.73 8.32 -9.86
C TRP A 36 -5.82 8.81 -8.73
N GLN A 37 -4.75 8.07 -8.44
CA GLN A 37 -3.80 8.41 -7.38
C GLN A 37 -3.13 9.76 -7.61
N ILE A 38 -2.58 9.99 -8.81
CA ILE A 38 -1.90 11.25 -9.17
C ILE A 38 -2.87 12.43 -9.03
N SER A 39 -4.13 12.25 -9.46
CA SER A 39 -5.16 13.30 -9.34
C SER A 39 -5.41 13.67 -7.88
N VAL A 40 -5.58 12.68 -7.00
CA VAL A 40 -5.81 12.91 -5.57
C VAL A 40 -4.59 13.56 -4.91
N PHE A 41 -3.37 13.09 -5.18
CA PHE A 41 -2.15 13.70 -4.64
C PHE A 41 -2.05 15.18 -5.05
N LYS A 42 -2.24 15.49 -6.34
CA LYS A 42 -2.21 16.86 -6.85
C LYS A 42 -3.31 17.73 -6.25
N LYS A 43 -4.54 17.24 -6.15
CA LYS A 43 -5.67 17.96 -5.50
C LYS A 43 -5.37 18.29 -4.03
N CYS A 44 -4.62 17.43 -3.33
CA CYS A 44 -4.18 17.65 -1.94
C CYS A 44 -2.85 18.43 -1.83
N GLY A 45 -2.35 19.03 -2.93
CA GLY A 45 -1.17 19.90 -2.91
C GLY A 45 0.18 19.18 -2.96
N ILE A 46 0.21 17.88 -3.29
CA ILE A 46 1.46 17.11 -3.43
C ILE A 46 1.80 17.00 -4.91
N SER A 47 2.87 17.67 -5.34
CA SER A 47 3.36 17.68 -6.73
C SER A 47 4.66 16.89 -6.94
N ASP A 48 5.45 16.65 -5.89
CA ASP A 48 6.65 15.82 -5.95
C ASP A 48 6.24 14.34 -5.86
N ILE A 49 5.99 13.74 -7.03
CA ILE A 49 5.51 12.36 -7.17
C ILE A 49 6.59 11.52 -7.83
N THR A 50 6.96 10.44 -7.18
CA THR A 50 7.89 9.42 -7.66
C THR A 50 7.14 8.11 -7.87
N ILE A 51 7.41 7.43 -8.98
CA ILE A 51 6.83 6.12 -9.29
C ILE A 51 7.94 5.09 -9.37
N VAL A 52 7.81 4.02 -8.60
CA VAL A 52 8.69 2.86 -8.74
C VAL A 52 8.03 1.85 -9.67
N THR A 53 8.61 1.71 -10.86
CA THR A 53 8.11 0.87 -11.95
C THR A 53 8.82 -0.49 -11.98
N GLY A 54 8.26 -1.45 -12.71
CA GLY A 54 8.85 -2.78 -12.94
C GLY A 54 8.32 -3.40 -14.22
N TYR A 55 7.30 -4.25 -14.12
CA TYR A 55 6.66 -4.89 -15.28
C TYR A 55 6.14 -3.84 -16.25
N ARG A 56 6.52 -3.97 -17.53
CA ARG A 56 6.09 -3.09 -18.63
C ARG A 56 6.26 -1.59 -18.29
N HIS A 57 7.38 -1.25 -17.66
CA HIS A 57 7.67 0.12 -17.21
C HIS A 57 7.59 1.15 -18.36
N GLU A 58 7.85 0.72 -19.60
CA GLU A 58 7.80 1.54 -20.81
C GLU A 58 6.39 2.09 -21.13
N LEU A 59 5.35 1.51 -20.52
CA LEU A 59 3.96 1.95 -20.70
C LEU A 59 3.50 2.96 -19.64
N ILE A 60 4.36 3.29 -18.68
CA ILE A 60 4.06 4.28 -17.63
C ILE A 60 4.78 5.57 -18.03
N ASP A 61 4.05 6.45 -18.72
CA ASP A 61 4.57 7.74 -19.19
C ASP A 61 3.68 8.88 -18.67
N PHE A 62 4.20 9.63 -17.70
CA PHE A 62 3.53 10.79 -17.11
C PHE A 62 4.51 11.96 -16.99
N ASN A 63 4.24 13.03 -17.68
CA ASN A 63 5.07 14.23 -17.69
C ASN A 63 5.20 14.85 -16.29
N GLY A 64 6.43 15.24 -15.93
CA GLY A 64 6.73 15.95 -14.69
C GLY A 64 6.80 15.05 -13.44
N LEU A 65 6.84 13.73 -13.63
CA LEU A 65 7.05 12.77 -12.52
C LEU A 65 8.47 12.22 -12.53
N THR A 66 8.90 11.71 -11.38
CA THR A 66 10.19 11.00 -11.23
C THR A 66 9.98 9.50 -11.29
N PHE A 67 10.87 8.78 -11.95
CA PHE A 67 10.76 7.32 -12.11
C PHE A 67 12.01 6.62 -11.57
N PHE A 68 11.78 5.54 -10.83
CA PHE A 68 12.78 4.54 -10.48
C PHE A 68 12.31 3.19 -10.98
N GLN A 69 13.23 2.33 -11.40
CA GLN A 69 12.89 1.01 -11.88
C GLN A 69 13.37 -0.07 -10.92
N ASN A 70 12.46 -0.91 -10.45
CA ASN A 70 12.83 -2.18 -9.86
C ASN A 70 13.05 -3.21 -10.99
N LYS A 71 14.31 -3.40 -11.40
CA LYS A 71 14.68 -4.34 -12.46
C LYS A 71 14.45 -5.80 -12.07
N ASN A 72 14.37 -6.08 -10.77
CA ASN A 72 14.20 -7.43 -10.21
C ASN A 72 12.76 -7.69 -9.74
N PHE A 73 11.78 -6.97 -10.26
CA PHE A 73 10.38 -7.01 -9.82
C PHE A 73 9.77 -8.42 -9.79
N GLU A 74 10.24 -9.35 -10.63
CA GLU A 74 9.75 -10.74 -10.67
C GLU A 74 10.15 -11.57 -9.44
N THR A 75 11.25 -11.21 -8.80
CA THR A 75 11.87 -11.97 -7.69
C THR A 75 11.92 -11.19 -6.38
N THR A 76 11.36 -9.98 -6.37
CA THR A 76 11.34 -9.09 -5.21
C THR A 76 9.92 -8.65 -4.88
N ASN A 77 9.73 -8.01 -3.73
CA ASN A 77 8.43 -7.52 -3.30
C ASN A 77 8.50 -6.02 -2.93
N MET A 78 7.47 -5.53 -2.27
CA MET A 78 7.20 -4.10 -2.02
C MET A 78 8.33 -3.39 -1.25
N VAL A 79 8.97 -4.07 -0.29
CA VAL A 79 10.10 -3.50 0.48
C VAL A 79 11.26 -3.17 -0.45
N GLU A 80 11.71 -4.11 -1.28
CA GLU A 80 12.78 -3.87 -2.26
C GLU A 80 12.38 -2.78 -3.27
N SER A 81 11.12 -2.78 -3.71
CA SER A 81 10.61 -1.73 -4.59
C SER A 81 10.70 -0.34 -3.95
N LEU A 82 10.33 -0.20 -2.67
CA LEU A 82 10.45 1.07 -1.94
C LEU A 82 11.91 1.55 -1.92
N PHE A 83 12.84 0.66 -1.62
CA PHE A 83 14.25 1.02 -1.49
C PHE A 83 14.96 1.24 -2.83
N CYS A 84 14.38 0.87 -3.99
CA CYS A 84 14.83 1.37 -5.30
C CYS A 84 14.77 2.92 -5.38
N ALA A 85 13.84 3.55 -4.66
CA ALA A 85 13.70 5.00 -4.59
C ALA A 85 14.18 5.58 -3.25
N SER A 86 15.14 4.94 -2.56
CA SER A 86 15.60 5.31 -1.20
C SER A 86 16.12 6.75 -1.09
N GLU A 87 16.66 7.33 -2.16
CA GLU A 87 17.08 8.74 -2.19
C GLU A 87 15.90 9.72 -2.08
N LYS A 88 14.68 9.28 -2.43
CA LYS A 88 13.44 10.06 -2.29
C LYS A 88 12.83 9.95 -0.90
N LEU A 89 13.29 9.03 -0.07
CA LEU A 89 12.92 8.98 1.34
C LEU A 89 13.62 10.13 2.08
N ASN A 90 12.91 11.25 2.22
CA ASN A 90 13.43 12.47 2.86
C ASN A 90 12.32 13.16 3.67
N LYS A 91 12.71 14.04 4.58
CA LYS A 91 11.88 14.86 5.49
C LYS A 91 10.47 14.33 5.83
N SER A 92 9.61 14.16 4.85
CA SER A 92 8.25 13.62 4.97
C SER A 92 7.84 12.98 3.65
N THR A 93 7.71 11.66 3.64
CA THR A 93 7.42 10.85 2.45
C THR A 93 6.19 10.00 2.68
N ILE A 94 5.20 10.10 1.79
CA ILE A 94 4.09 9.17 1.70
C ILE A 94 4.53 8.01 0.79
N VAL A 95 4.20 6.79 1.20
CA VAL A 95 4.35 5.58 0.38
C VAL A 95 2.96 5.03 0.08
N CYS A 96 2.70 4.75 -1.19
CA CYS A 96 1.40 4.31 -1.68
C CYS A 96 1.56 3.08 -2.56
N TYR A 97 0.71 2.08 -2.38
CA TYR A 97 0.63 0.96 -3.30
C TYR A 97 -0.01 1.39 -4.62
N GLY A 98 0.45 0.85 -5.74
CA GLY A 98 0.00 1.21 -7.08
C GLY A 98 -1.34 0.58 -7.51
N ASP A 99 -1.97 -0.20 -6.64
CA ASP A 99 -3.21 -0.96 -6.91
C ASP A 99 -4.41 -0.49 -6.11
N ILE A 100 -4.26 0.57 -5.33
CA ILE A 100 -5.35 1.20 -4.58
C ILE A 100 -5.81 2.50 -5.24
N ILE A 101 -7.08 2.83 -5.08
CA ILE A 101 -7.62 4.18 -5.29
C ILE A 101 -8.26 4.65 -3.98
N PHE A 102 -8.25 5.94 -3.73
CA PHE A 102 -8.75 6.50 -2.47
C PHE A 102 -9.20 7.94 -2.63
N GLU A 103 -10.08 8.38 -1.73
CA GLU A 103 -10.58 9.75 -1.66
C GLU A 103 -9.58 10.72 -1.05
N GLY A 104 -9.71 12.00 -1.38
CA GLY A 104 -8.90 13.07 -0.78
C GLY A 104 -9.02 13.15 0.74
N LYS A 105 -10.18 12.80 1.32
CA LYS A 105 -10.35 12.76 2.79
C LYS A 105 -9.44 11.75 3.46
N VAL A 106 -9.22 10.57 2.85
CA VAL A 106 -8.30 9.53 3.35
C VAL A 106 -6.87 10.06 3.37
N LEU A 107 -6.43 10.67 2.26
CA LEU A 107 -5.11 11.27 2.18
C LEU A 107 -4.93 12.43 3.17
N ASN A 108 -5.93 13.26 3.36
CA ASN A 108 -5.87 14.37 4.30
C ASN A 108 -5.72 13.90 5.76
N CYS A 109 -6.38 12.79 6.17
CA CYS A 109 -6.15 12.19 7.48
C CYS A 109 -4.68 11.81 7.66
N LEU A 110 -4.05 11.19 6.66
CA LEU A 110 -2.64 10.82 6.72
C LEU A 110 -1.71 12.04 6.74
N ILE A 111 -1.98 13.07 5.95
CA ILE A 111 -1.19 14.31 5.91
C ILE A 111 -1.18 15.00 7.28
N GLN A 112 -2.31 15.01 7.99
CA GLN A 112 -2.47 15.69 9.28
C GLN A 112 -1.75 15.00 10.44
N SER A 113 -1.49 13.69 10.36
CA SER A 113 -0.73 12.97 11.39
C SER A 113 0.65 13.61 11.62
N LYS A 114 1.10 13.64 12.87
CA LYS A 114 2.41 14.19 13.27
C LYS A 114 3.42 13.11 13.66
N SER A 115 3.00 11.86 13.69
CA SER A 115 3.85 10.73 14.07
C SER A 115 4.93 10.45 13.03
N ASP A 116 6.09 9.97 13.48
CA ASP A 116 7.21 9.59 12.61
C ASP A 116 6.86 8.45 11.65
N PHE A 117 5.94 7.56 12.08
CA PHE A 117 5.37 6.46 11.31
C PHE A 117 3.85 6.51 11.41
N SER A 118 3.17 6.70 10.29
CA SER A 118 1.71 6.79 10.21
C SER A 118 1.20 5.82 9.16
N ILE A 119 0.32 4.92 9.54
CA ILE A 119 -0.19 3.82 8.70
C ILE A 119 -1.70 3.95 8.60
N VAL A 120 -2.24 4.03 7.39
CA VAL A 120 -3.70 4.12 7.21
C VAL A 120 -4.35 2.76 7.44
N VAL A 121 -5.38 2.76 8.28
CA VAL A 121 -6.11 1.56 8.71
C VAL A 121 -7.61 1.78 8.54
N ASP A 122 -8.26 0.92 7.77
CA ASP A 122 -9.72 0.96 7.62
C ASP A 122 -10.41 0.18 8.76
N LYS A 123 -11.21 0.88 9.54
CA LYS A 123 -12.00 0.31 10.65
C LYS A 123 -13.32 -0.31 10.18
N GLN A 124 -13.77 -0.02 8.96
CA GLN A 124 -14.96 -0.62 8.35
C GLN A 124 -14.63 -1.73 7.34
N TRP A 125 -13.39 -2.21 7.36
CA TRP A 125 -12.85 -3.23 6.48
C TRP A 125 -13.75 -4.45 6.29
N LYS A 126 -14.46 -4.91 7.34
CA LYS A 126 -15.22 -6.16 7.32
C LYS A 126 -16.27 -6.18 6.22
N LYS A 127 -17.10 -5.11 6.11
CA LYS A 127 -18.12 -5.00 5.05
C LYS A 127 -17.48 -5.01 3.66
N TYR A 128 -16.31 -4.38 3.53
CA TYR A 128 -15.57 -4.33 2.28
C TYR A 128 -15.00 -5.71 1.91
N TRP A 129 -14.43 -6.46 2.87
CA TRP A 129 -13.97 -7.84 2.63
C TRP A 129 -15.11 -8.81 2.36
N GLU A 130 -16.25 -8.71 3.05
CA GLU A 130 -17.45 -9.51 2.79
C GLU A 130 -18.03 -9.26 1.38
N MET A 131 -17.82 -8.10 0.82
CA MET A 131 -18.19 -7.82 -0.56
C MET A 131 -17.19 -8.45 -1.54
N ARG A 132 -15.88 -8.48 -1.22
CA ARG A 132 -14.83 -9.02 -2.09
C ARG A 132 -14.75 -10.54 -2.06
N PHE A 133 -14.87 -11.15 -0.89
CA PHE A 133 -14.57 -12.57 -0.63
C PHE A 133 -15.76 -13.28 0.01
N ASP A 134 -15.97 -14.55 -0.37
CA ASP A 134 -16.98 -15.40 0.27
C ASP A 134 -16.60 -15.68 1.75
N ASP A 135 -15.31 -15.86 2.03
CA ASP A 135 -14.76 -15.90 3.38
C ASP A 135 -13.66 -14.82 3.51
N PRO A 136 -13.91 -13.75 4.27
CA PRO A 136 -12.93 -12.69 4.52
C PRO A 136 -11.60 -13.16 5.09
N LEU A 137 -11.57 -14.26 5.85
CA LEU A 137 -10.34 -14.79 6.46
C LEU A 137 -9.37 -15.42 5.45
N THR A 138 -9.79 -15.63 4.21
CA THR A 138 -8.90 -16.10 3.14
C THR A 138 -7.85 -15.08 2.74
N ASP A 139 -8.11 -13.79 3.00
CA ASP A 139 -7.24 -12.68 2.59
C ASP A 139 -6.90 -11.72 3.74
N ALA A 140 -7.83 -11.52 4.69
CA ALA A 140 -7.63 -10.57 5.78
C ALA A 140 -6.46 -10.99 6.71
N GLU A 141 -5.66 -10.00 7.09
CA GLU A 141 -4.50 -10.16 7.97
C GLU A 141 -4.79 -9.58 9.37
N SER A 142 -3.99 -9.98 10.37
CA SER A 142 -4.09 -9.42 11.70
C SER A 142 -3.79 -7.92 11.70
N LEU A 143 -4.53 -7.18 12.51
CA LEU A 143 -4.17 -5.83 12.89
C LEU A 143 -4.74 -5.54 14.28
N LYS A 144 -3.86 -5.17 15.22
CA LYS A 144 -4.24 -4.79 16.59
C LYS A 144 -3.67 -3.42 16.92
N ILE A 145 -4.44 -2.64 17.68
CA ILE A 145 -4.13 -1.27 18.04
C ILE A 145 -4.16 -1.15 19.57
N ASP A 146 -3.18 -0.49 20.17
CA ASP A 146 -3.16 -0.22 21.61
C ASP A 146 -4.09 0.97 21.98
N ASN A 147 -4.21 1.23 23.27
CA ASN A 147 -5.05 2.33 23.79
C ASN A 147 -4.54 3.73 23.39
N ASP A 148 -3.27 3.84 22.98
CA ASP A 148 -2.66 5.09 22.53
C ASP A 148 -2.83 5.30 21.01
N GLY A 149 -3.45 4.34 20.30
CA GLY A 149 -3.68 4.40 18.86
C GLY A 149 -2.50 3.88 18.01
N ASN A 150 -1.53 3.18 18.61
CA ASN A 150 -0.42 2.61 17.87
C ASN A 150 -0.72 1.16 17.48
N ILE A 151 -0.26 0.78 16.29
CA ILE A 151 -0.33 -0.61 15.82
C ILE A 151 0.68 -1.46 16.62
N ILE A 152 0.21 -2.55 17.22
CA ILE A 152 1.04 -3.50 17.98
C ILE A 152 1.20 -4.84 17.28
N SER A 153 0.34 -5.15 16.30
CA SER A 153 0.44 -6.34 15.45
C SER A 153 -0.16 -6.08 14.08
N ILE A 154 0.52 -6.55 13.02
CA ILE A 154 0.09 -6.39 11.62
C ILE A 154 0.59 -7.54 10.75
N GLY A 155 -0.20 -7.96 9.75
CA GLY A 155 0.24 -8.83 8.66
C GLY A 155 0.35 -10.31 9.00
N GLN A 156 -0.22 -10.78 10.11
CA GLN A 156 -0.20 -12.19 10.46
C GLN A 156 -1.49 -12.89 10.02
N LYS A 157 -1.41 -14.16 9.67
CA LYS A 157 -2.61 -14.98 9.45
C LYS A 157 -3.41 -15.11 10.74
N VAL A 158 -4.71 -14.97 10.63
CA VAL A 158 -5.67 -15.09 11.74
C VAL A 158 -6.67 -16.20 11.48
N GLN A 159 -7.22 -16.75 12.56
CA GLN A 159 -8.25 -17.80 12.48
C GLN A 159 -9.64 -17.27 12.81
N LYS A 160 -9.74 -16.10 13.42
CA LYS A 160 -11.01 -15.52 13.88
C LYS A 160 -11.09 -14.06 13.51
N ILE A 161 -12.23 -13.67 12.96
CA ILE A 161 -12.51 -12.32 12.49
C ILE A 161 -12.43 -11.25 13.61
N ASN A 162 -12.72 -11.65 14.85
CA ASN A 162 -12.64 -10.76 16.02
C ASN A 162 -11.19 -10.45 16.49
N GLU A 163 -10.20 -11.09 15.88
CA GLU A 163 -8.77 -10.78 16.10
C GLU A 163 -8.28 -9.63 15.24
N ILE A 164 -9.15 -9.11 14.35
CA ILE A 164 -8.84 -8.06 13.37
C ILE A 164 -9.58 -6.79 13.76
N GLU A 165 -8.83 -5.77 14.17
CA GLU A 165 -9.40 -4.48 14.56
C GLU A 165 -9.48 -3.46 13.42
N GLY A 166 -8.89 -3.77 12.28
CA GLY A 166 -8.87 -2.98 11.05
C GLY A 166 -8.02 -3.64 9.99
N GLN A 167 -7.98 -3.09 8.79
CA GLN A 167 -7.09 -3.54 7.72
C GLN A 167 -6.18 -2.41 7.24
N TYR A 168 -4.91 -2.72 7.04
CA TYR A 168 -3.95 -1.87 6.36
C TYR A 168 -4.30 -1.75 4.88
N ILE A 169 -4.21 -0.54 4.33
CA ILE A 169 -4.69 -0.28 2.98
C ILE A 169 -3.59 -0.02 1.94
N GLY A 170 -2.32 -0.17 2.30
CA GLY A 170 -1.23 0.14 1.36
C GLY A 170 -0.88 1.64 1.28
N LEU A 171 -1.31 2.46 2.23
CA LEU A 171 -1.01 3.89 2.30
C LEU A 171 -0.41 4.25 3.66
N MET A 172 0.79 4.86 3.65
CA MET A 172 1.54 5.17 4.86
C MET A 172 2.38 6.42 4.68
N LYS A 173 2.82 7.02 5.79
CA LYS A 173 3.72 8.16 5.81
C LYS A 173 4.85 7.96 6.81
N PHE A 174 6.05 8.31 6.39
CA PHE A 174 7.25 8.34 7.19
C PHE A 174 7.80 9.76 7.22
N GLN A 175 8.15 10.27 8.41
CA GLN A 175 8.66 11.63 8.52
C GLN A 175 9.67 11.78 9.67
N ASN A 176 10.36 12.91 9.71
CA ASN A 176 11.33 13.28 10.75
C ASN A 176 12.36 12.16 11.00
N SER A 177 12.54 11.77 12.27
CA SER A 177 13.46 10.70 12.66
C SER A 177 13.04 9.32 12.13
N GLY A 178 11.78 9.13 11.77
CA GLY A 178 11.26 7.88 11.19
C GLY A 178 11.92 7.52 9.87
N ILE A 179 12.29 8.50 9.05
CA ILE A 179 12.99 8.25 7.77
C ILE A 179 14.35 7.57 8.01
N GLU A 180 15.15 8.10 8.93
CA GLU A 180 16.46 7.52 9.23
C GLU A 180 16.33 6.14 9.89
N LYS A 181 15.40 5.98 10.83
CA LYS A 181 15.10 4.67 11.45
C LYS A 181 14.66 3.64 10.40
N LEU A 182 13.81 4.03 9.45
CA LEU A 182 13.35 3.18 8.35
C LEU A 182 14.54 2.67 7.52
N LYS A 183 15.44 3.58 7.11
CA LYS A 183 16.62 3.25 6.31
C LYS A 183 17.60 2.34 7.09
N GLN A 184 17.89 2.71 8.34
CA GLN A 184 18.80 1.93 9.21
C GLN A 184 18.23 0.52 9.46
N PHE A 185 16.92 0.41 9.69
CA PHE A 185 16.28 -0.88 9.89
C PHE A 185 16.34 -1.77 8.64
N TYR A 186 16.11 -1.20 7.46
CA TYR A 186 16.26 -1.92 6.20
C TYR A 186 17.70 -2.44 6.02
N GLU A 187 18.71 -1.59 6.16
CA GLU A 187 20.10 -2.00 6.02
C GLU A 187 20.52 -3.06 7.06
N LYS A 188 20.08 -2.88 8.31
CA LYS A 188 20.33 -3.85 9.41
C LYS A 188 19.76 -5.23 9.04
N THR A 189 18.48 -5.30 8.68
CA THR A 189 17.79 -6.57 8.40
C THR A 189 18.29 -7.22 7.11
N LYS A 190 18.59 -6.43 6.08
CA LYS A 190 19.21 -6.88 4.84
C LYS A 190 20.58 -7.51 5.07
N ASN A 191 21.42 -6.87 5.89
CA ASN A 191 22.73 -7.41 6.23
C ASN A 191 22.64 -8.69 7.07
N GLN A 192 21.69 -8.76 8.00
CA GLN A 192 21.44 -9.97 8.79
C GLN A 192 21.02 -11.16 7.94
N SER A 193 20.24 -10.92 6.89
CA SER A 193 19.72 -11.96 5.99
C SER A 193 20.78 -12.57 5.05
N LYS A 194 21.97 -11.99 4.93
CA LYS A 194 23.04 -12.53 4.06
C LYS A 194 23.53 -13.92 4.50
N ASN A 195 23.53 -14.19 5.81
CA ASN A 195 24.08 -15.42 6.38
C ASN A 195 23.10 -16.13 7.32
N LYS A 196 21.84 -15.70 7.37
CA LYS A 196 20.80 -16.22 8.25
C LYS A 196 19.44 -16.17 7.51
N PRO A 197 18.44 -16.91 7.97
CA PRO A 197 17.07 -16.72 7.51
C PRO A 197 16.64 -15.25 7.60
N ASN A 198 15.74 -14.84 6.72
CA ASN A 198 15.18 -13.50 6.73
C ASN A 198 14.59 -13.14 8.12
N PRO A 199 15.12 -12.12 8.81
CA PRO A 199 14.68 -11.78 10.17
C PRO A 199 13.25 -11.21 10.22
N LEU A 200 12.69 -10.78 9.07
CA LEU A 200 11.33 -10.25 8.98
C LEU A 200 10.32 -11.37 8.81
N ASN A 201 10.65 -12.36 7.96
CA ASN A 201 9.80 -13.52 7.69
C ASN A 201 10.70 -14.69 7.23
N PRO A 202 10.95 -15.70 8.08
CA PRO A 202 11.88 -16.79 7.78
C PRO A 202 11.43 -17.72 6.64
N HIS A 203 10.17 -17.60 6.19
CA HIS A 203 9.60 -18.45 5.11
C HIS A 203 9.88 -17.92 3.71
N VAL A 204 10.37 -16.68 3.58
CA VAL A 204 10.70 -16.05 2.29
C VAL A 204 12.10 -15.43 2.32
N SER A 205 12.72 -15.23 1.16
CA SER A 205 13.97 -14.47 1.09
C SER A 205 13.74 -13.02 1.50
N PHE A 206 14.77 -12.32 1.98
CA PHE A 206 14.64 -10.90 2.36
C PHE A 206 14.06 -10.04 1.24
N ASN A 207 14.52 -10.26 0.01
CA ASN A 207 14.05 -9.51 -1.15
C ASN A 207 12.55 -9.73 -1.47
N GLN A 208 11.95 -10.78 -0.93
CA GLN A 208 10.54 -11.12 -1.07
C GLN A 208 9.69 -10.70 0.13
N SER A 209 10.28 -9.99 1.11
CA SER A 209 9.54 -9.50 2.29
C SER A 209 8.36 -8.62 1.90
N TYR A 210 7.22 -8.87 2.53
CA TYR A 210 6.04 -8.00 2.42
C TYR A 210 6.23 -6.72 3.24
N MET A 211 5.48 -5.68 2.89
CA MET A 211 5.53 -4.45 3.67
C MET A 211 5.00 -4.67 5.10
N THR A 212 4.02 -5.54 5.29
CA THR A 212 3.49 -5.90 6.61
C THR A 212 4.54 -6.61 7.47
N ASP A 213 5.39 -7.48 6.89
CA ASP A 213 6.56 -8.06 7.59
C ASP A 213 7.52 -6.96 8.08
N PHE A 214 7.79 -5.97 7.21
CA PHE A 214 8.70 -4.87 7.50
C PHE A 214 8.15 -3.94 8.58
N LEU A 215 6.86 -3.59 8.51
CA LEU A 215 6.18 -2.79 9.54
C LEU A 215 6.14 -3.53 10.88
N GLN A 216 5.83 -4.83 10.89
CA GLN A 216 5.88 -5.64 12.11
C GLN A 216 7.30 -5.68 12.70
N GLY A 217 8.31 -5.77 11.85
CA GLY A 217 9.71 -5.71 12.27
C GLY A 217 10.06 -4.38 12.95
N LEU A 218 9.59 -3.24 12.42
CA LEU A 218 9.76 -1.93 13.05
C LEU A 218 9.08 -1.85 14.42
N ILE A 219 7.88 -2.45 14.56
CA ILE A 219 7.18 -2.55 15.86
C ILE A 219 8.04 -3.34 16.84
N ASN A 220 8.58 -4.47 16.42
CA ASN A 220 9.43 -5.33 17.26
C ASN A 220 10.74 -4.62 17.70
N GLU A 221 11.24 -3.66 16.90
CA GLU A 221 12.37 -2.78 17.25
C GLU A 221 11.96 -1.59 18.16
N GLY A 222 10.70 -1.55 18.59
CA GLY A 222 10.19 -0.51 19.50
C GLY A 222 9.74 0.79 18.81
N CYS A 223 9.60 0.81 17.48
CA CYS A 223 9.01 1.95 16.79
C CYS A 223 7.50 2.02 17.06
N LYS A 224 7.00 3.22 17.36
CA LYS A 224 5.56 3.48 17.48
C LYS A 224 5.00 3.80 16.09
N LEU A 225 4.07 2.98 15.60
CA LEU A 225 3.39 3.15 14.33
C LEU A 225 1.95 3.60 14.61
N GLU A 226 1.63 4.88 14.38
CA GLU A 226 0.28 5.41 14.55
C GLU A 226 -0.68 4.80 13.52
N ALA A 227 -1.81 4.27 13.98
CA ALA A 227 -2.93 3.87 13.14
C ALA A 227 -3.76 5.10 12.77
N VAL A 228 -3.60 5.61 11.55
CA VAL A 228 -4.47 6.65 10.98
C VAL A 228 -5.78 5.98 10.56
N GLN A 229 -6.76 6.02 11.47
CA GLN A 229 -8.01 5.29 11.30
C GLN A 229 -8.96 5.99 10.34
N ILE A 230 -9.46 5.26 9.36
CA ILE A 230 -10.46 5.71 8.39
C ILE A 230 -11.70 4.80 8.42
N LYS A 231 -12.74 5.22 7.71
CA LYS A 231 -13.96 4.44 7.49
C LYS A 231 -14.27 4.46 6.00
N ASN A 232 -13.92 3.38 5.29
CA ASN A 232 -14.02 3.29 3.82
C ASN A 232 -13.29 4.45 3.09
N GLY A 233 -13.71 4.78 1.88
CA GLY A 233 -13.13 5.84 1.06
C GLY A 233 -11.93 5.37 0.24
N TRP A 234 -11.83 4.06 -0.01
CA TRP A 234 -10.77 3.46 -0.81
C TRP A 234 -11.20 2.13 -1.40
N LEU A 235 -10.52 1.70 -2.46
CA LEU A 235 -10.65 0.36 -3.06
C LEU A 235 -9.27 -0.14 -3.45
N GLU A 236 -9.07 -1.46 -3.34
CA GLU A 236 -7.94 -2.20 -3.89
C GLU A 236 -8.41 -3.03 -5.08
N LEU A 237 -7.73 -2.94 -6.21
CA LEU A 237 -8.00 -3.77 -7.36
C LEU A 237 -6.96 -4.88 -7.47
N ASP A 238 -7.26 -6.08 -7.01
CA ASP A 238 -6.27 -7.15 -6.92
C ASP A 238 -6.55 -8.35 -7.82
N SER A 239 -7.80 -8.62 -8.11
CA SER A 239 -8.26 -9.75 -8.91
C SER A 239 -9.25 -9.33 -10.00
N ILE A 240 -9.50 -10.25 -10.95
CA ILE A 240 -10.54 -10.05 -11.96
C ILE A 240 -11.94 -10.03 -11.33
N ASP A 241 -12.13 -10.74 -10.22
CA ASP A 241 -13.39 -10.74 -9.49
C ASP A 241 -13.63 -9.39 -8.82
N ASP A 242 -12.61 -8.74 -8.26
CA ASP A 242 -12.70 -7.36 -7.77
C ASP A 242 -13.14 -6.42 -8.90
N TYR A 243 -12.49 -6.52 -10.06
CA TYR A 243 -12.82 -5.68 -11.21
C TYR A 243 -14.29 -5.82 -11.63
N ASN A 244 -14.78 -7.06 -11.73
CA ASN A 244 -16.15 -7.35 -12.12
C ASN A 244 -17.15 -6.82 -11.08
N LYS A 245 -16.91 -7.09 -9.79
CA LYS A 245 -17.74 -6.61 -8.68
C LYS A 245 -17.81 -5.08 -8.64
N TYR A 246 -16.67 -4.40 -8.75
CA TYR A 246 -16.63 -2.93 -8.74
C TYR A 246 -17.34 -2.32 -9.95
N THR A 247 -17.17 -2.91 -11.14
CA THR A 247 -17.86 -2.45 -12.36
C THR A 247 -19.37 -2.62 -12.22
N GLU A 248 -19.84 -3.72 -11.64
CA GLU A 248 -21.24 -3.97 -11.35
C GLU A 248 -21.81 -2.95 -10.35
N LEU A 249 -21.13 -2.75 -9.20
CA LEU A 249 -21.53 -1.77 -8.18
C LEU A 249 -21.56 -0.34 -8.73
N PHE A 250 -20.59 0.01 -9.58
CA PHE A 250 -20.55 1.32 -10.24
C PHE A 250 -21.73 1.51 -11.18
N SER A 251 -22.05 0.51 -12.00
CA SER A 251 -23.20 0.57 -12.90
C SER A 251 -24.55 0.70 -12.17
N LYS A 252 -24.65 0.07 -10.99
CA LYS A 252 -25.81 0.16 -10.09
C LYS A 252 -25.83 1.41 -9.21
N LYS A 253 -24.79 2.26 -9.27
CA LYS A 253 -24.62 3.45 -8.41
C LYS A 253 -24.53 3.13 -6.91
N THR A 254 -24.09 1.93 -6.55
CA THR A 254 -23.96 1.48 -5.15
C THR A 254 -22.50 1.47 -4.67
N ILE A 255 -21.54 1.77 -5.55
CA ILE A 255 -20.13 1.82 -5.20
C ILE A 255 -19.82 2.89 -4.13
N SER A 256 -20.67 3.91 -4.02
CA SER A 256 -20.57 4.98 -3.01
C SER A 256 -20.70 4.49 -1.56
N GLU A 257 -21.13 3.24 -1.35
CA GLU A 257 -21.06 2.60 -0.03
C GLU A 257 -19.60 2.39 0.45
N PHE A 258 -18.64 2.34 -0.48
CA PHE A 258 -17.23 2.08 -0.21
C PHE A 258 -16.33 3.25 -0.55
N ILE A 259 -16.61 3.95 -1.66
CA ILE A 259 -15.81 5.08 -2.12
C ILE A 259 -16.71 6.09 -2.85
N ASP A 260 -16.51 7.36 -2.56
CA ASP A 260 -17.13 8.46 -3.29
C ASP A 260 -16.15 8.96 -4.36
N LEU A 261 -16.51 8.73 -5.62
CA LEU A 261 -15.71 9.12 -6.76
C LEU A 261 -16.23 10.44 -7.31
N ASP A 262 -15.45 11.50 -7.17
CA ASP A 262 -15.64 12.76 -7.91
C ASP A 262 -15.43 12.47 -9.42
N VAL A 263 -16.45 11.92 -10.10
CA VAL A 263 -16.43 11.59 -11.53
C VAL A 263 -16.99 12.75 -12.34
#